data_f350dcd86ce5da80118902a18aa4fd6b
#
_entry.id   f350dcd86ce5da80118902a18aa4fd6b
#
_cell.length_a   1.000
_cell.length_b   1.000
_cell.length_c   1.000
_cell.angle_alpha   90.00
_cell.angle_beta   90.00
_cell.angle_gamma   90.00
#
_symmetry.space_group_name_H-M   'P 1'
#
loop_
_entity.id
_entity.type
_entity.pdbx_description
1 polymer ?
#
loop_
_entity_poly.entity_id
_entity_poly.type
_entity_poly.pdbx_seq_one_letter_code
_entity_poly.pdbx_strand_id
1 'polypeptide(L)'
;MSRYNFKLIEKTLKNISKSGKVVYGFKESLNTISESKLVVCSSTVSPDNLQLLEETCKKYSVPFTLTKNNSIVLSKFLGRSYRISVFSILNADESDLQQVLDKL
;
A
#
# COMPACT_ATOMS: atom_id res chain seq x y z
N MET A 1 6.59 -15.49 2.18
CA MET A 1 5.32 -15.51 1.43
C MET A 1 5.34 -16.61 0.38
N SER A 2 4.29 -17.37 0.25
CA SER A 2 4.22 -18.43 -0.75
C SER A 2 4.06 -17.84 -2.16
N ARG A 3 4.44 -18.64 -3.18
CA ARG A 3 4.32 -18.22 -4.56
C ARG A 3 2.87 -17.96 -4.97
N TYR A 4 1.95 -18.72 -4.41
CA TYR A 4 0.52 -18.56 -4.64
C TYR A 4 0.03 -17.21 -4.10
N ASN A 5 0.42 -16.86 -2.88
CA ASN A 5 0.02 -15.60 -2.26
C ASN A 5 0.58 -14.40 -3.01
N PHE A 6 1.81 -14.51 -3.53
CA PHE A 6 2.41 -13.45 -4.33
C PHE A 6 1.55 -13.14 -5.56
N LYS A 7 1.16 -14.17 -6.32
CA LYS A 7 0.36 -13.98 -7.53
C LYS A 7 -1.03 -13.42 -7.21
N LEU A 8 -1.62 -13.87 -6.12
CA LEU A 8 -2.95 -13.41 -5.70
C LEU A 8 -2.91 -11.91 -5.34
N ILE A 9 -1.91 -11.51 -4.56
CA ILE A 9 -1.72 -10.10 -4.19
C ILE A 9 -1.47 -9.26 -5.43
N GLU A 10 -0.60 -9.72 -6.32
CA GLU A 10 -0.28 -9.02 -7.56
C GLU A 10 -1.56 -8.77 -8.38
N LYS A 11 -2.39 -9.80 -8.56
CA LYS A 11 -3.63 -9.68 -9.30
C LYS A 11 -4.59 -8.70 -8.63
N THR A 12 -4.72 -8.78 -7.31
CA THR A 12 -5.62 -7.90 -6.55
C THR A 12 -5.17 -6.45 -6.65
N LEU A 13 -3.89 -6.17 -6.47
CA LEU A 13 -3.37 -4.81 -6.56
C LEU A 13 -3.46 -4.24 -7.97
N LYS A 14 -3.26 -5.06 -9.00
CA LYS A 14 -3.45 -4.62 -10.39
C LYS A 14 -4.91 -4.27 -10.65
N ASN A 15 -5.85 -5.04 -10.13
CA ASN A 15 -7.27 -4.74 -10.27
C ASN A 15 -7.63 -3.42 -9.58
N ILE A 16 -7.12 -3.20 -8.37
CA ILE A 16 -7.34 -1.96 -7.63
C ILE A 16 -6.76 -0.78 -8.42
N SER A 17 -5.58 -0.93 -8.99
CA SER A 17 -4.93 0.12 -9.77
C SER A 17 -5.73 0.49 -11.02
N LYS A 18 -6.44 -0.46 -11.63
CA LYS A 18 -7.23 -0.24 -12.84
C LYS A 18 -8.62 0.32 -12.54
N SER A 19 -9.31 -0.24 -11.56
CA SER A 19 -10.70 0.11 -11.28
C SER A 19 -10.87 1.12 -10.16
N GLY A 20 -9.86 1.31 -9.34
CA GLY A 20 -9.88 2.23 -8.23
C GLY A 20 -8.87 3.37 -8.41
N LYS A 21 -8.44 3.94 -7.29
CA LYS A 21 -7.44 5.01 -7.29
C LYS A 21 -6.33 4.70 -6.29
N VAL A 22 -5.09 4.70 -6.78
CA VAL A 22 -3.89 4.43 -5.98
C VAL A 22 -2.91 5.58 -6.18
N VAL A 23 -2.31 6.02 -5.08
CA VAL A 23 -1.28 7.08 -5.09
C VAL A 23 0.03 6.46 -4.63
N TYR A 24 1.09 6.72 -5.36
CA TYR A 24 2.41 6.14 -5.11
C TYR A 24 3.36 7.18 -4.52
N GLY A 25 4.22 6.74 -3.60
CA GLY A 25 5.25 7.57 -3.02
C GLY A 25 4.89 8.09 -1.64
N PHE A 26 5.94 8.41 -0.85
CA PHE A 26 5.77 8.86 0.52
C PHE A 26 5.03 10.19 0.62
N LYS A 27 5.50 11.18 -0.12
CA LYS A 27 4.95 12.55 -0.03
C LYS A 27 3.51 12.62 -0.52
N GLU A 28 3.23 11.98 -1.63
CA GLU A 28 1.89 11.94 -2.22
C GLU A 28 0.93 11.16 -1.32
N SER A 29 1.40 10.06 -0.75
CA SER A 29 0.59 9.26 0.18
C SER A 29 0.28 10.06 1.45
N LEU A 30 1.28 10.75 1.99
CA LEU A 30 1.09 11.57 3.19
C LEU A 30 0.05 12.67 2.97
N ASN A 31 0.09 13.32 1.81
CA ASN A 31 -0.84 14.39 1.49
C ASN A 31 -2.27 13.92 1.26
N THR A 32 -2.48 12.64 0.97
CA THR A 32 -3.80 12.09 0.66
C THR A 32 -4.31 11.12 1.71
N ILE A 33 -3.65 11.01 2.87
CA ILE A 33 -4.04 10.06 3.92
C ILE A 33 -5.49 10.27 4.36
N SER A 34 -5.93 11.53 4.50
CA SER A 34 -7.30 11.83 4.94
C SER A 34 -8.37 11.26 4.00
N GLU A 35 -8.02 11.03 2.75
CA GLU A 35 -8.92 10.48 1.74
C GLU A 35 -8.65 9.00 1.47
N SER A 36 -7.60 8.43 2.07
CA SER A 36 -7.18 7.06 1.81
C SER A 36 -8.01 6.06 2.59
N LYS A 37 -8.19 4.88 1.99
CA LYS A 37 -8.83 3.74 2.65
C LYS A 37 -7.83 2.76 3.23
N LEU A 38 -6.60 2.78 2.72
CA LEU A 38 -5.52 1.93 3.20
C LEU A 38 -4.19 2.54 2.78
N VAL A 39 -3.22 2.55 3.69
CA VAL A 39 -1.83 2.94 3.40
C VAL A 39 -0.93 1.74 3.63
N VAL A 40 -0.11 1.42 2.63
CA VAL A 40 0.84 0.31 2.70
C VAL A 40 2.26 0.85 2.63
N CYS A 41 3.09 0.41 3.55
CA CYS A 41 4.47 0.86 3.70
C CYS A 41 5.42 -0.33 3.58
N SER A 42 6.50 -0.18 2.80
CA SER A 42 7.50 -1.23 2.67
C SER A 42 8.44 -1.28 3.88
N SER A 43 9.18 -2.37 4.01
CA SER A 43 10.16 -2.54 5.08
C SER A 43 11.39 -1.61 4.92
N THR A 44 11.53 -0.95 3.77
CA THR A 44 12.69 -0.11 3.47
C THR A 44 12.48 1.37 3.81
N VAL A 45 11.31 1.74 4.30
CA VAL A 45 11.02 3.13 4.70
C VAL A 45 11.77 3.46 5.99
N SER A 46 12.35 4.67 6.06
CA SER A 46 13.09 5.10 7.25
C SER A 46 12.19 5.16 8.49
N PRO A 47 12.75 4.96 9.69
CA PRO A 47 11.95 5.02 10.93
C PRO A 47 11.21 6.34 11.11
N ASP A 48 11.82 7.46 10.75
CA ASP A 48 11.18 8.78 10.86
C ASP A 48 9.96 8.90 9.96
N ASN A 49 10.09 8.45 8.70
CA ASN A 49 8.99 8.48 7.75
C ASN A 49 7.88 7.50 8.15
N LEU A 50 8.28 6.32 8.65
CA LEU A 50 7.33 5.33 9.13
C LEU A 50 6.49 5.88 10.28
N GLN A 51 7.14 6.53 11.24
CA GLN A 51 6.44 7.11 12.39
C GLN A 51 5.46 8.20 11.95
N LEU A 52 5.88 9.07 11.03
CA LEU A 52 5.03 10.13 10.53
C LEU A 52 3.79 9.59 9.82
N LEU A 53 3.97 8.57 8.98
CA LEU A 53 2.84 7.91 8.30
C LEU A 53 1.89 7.28 9.29
N GLU A 54 2.43 6.55 10.28
CA GLU A 54 1.63 5.86 11.27
C GLU A 54 0.82 6.83 12.12
N GLU A 55 1.43 7.90 12.58
CA GLU A 55 0.75 8.93 13.37
C GLU A 55 -0.35 9.63 12.56
N THR A 56 -0.07 9.94 11.30
CA THR A 56 -1.05 10.60 10.43
C THR A 56 -2.22 9.67 10.14
N CYS A 57 -1.95 8.38 9.91
CA CYS A 57 -3.02 7.40 9.71
C CYS A 57 -3.91 7.27 10.95
N LYS A 58 -3.32 7.28 12.13
CA LYS A 58 -4.09 7.26 13.37
C LYS A 58 -4.99 8.51 13.52
N LYS A 59 -4.45 9.65 13.14
CA LYS A 59 -5.19 10.92 13.23
C LYS A 59 -6.46 10.88 12.37
N TYR A 60 -6.39 10.28 11.20
CA TYR A 60 -7.53 10.21 10.27
C TYR A 60 -8.26 8.87 10.31
N SER A 61 -7.90 7.98 11.24
CA SER A 61 -8.49 6.65 11.37
C SER A 61 -8.39 5.81 10.09
N VAL A 62 -7.25 5.90 9.42
CA VAL A 62 -6.97 5.16 8.20
C VAL A 62 -6.18 3.90 8.53
N PRO A 63 -6.57 2.71 8.03
CA PRO A 63 -5.79 1.50 8.21
C PRO A 63 -4.38 1.65 7.63
N PHE A 64 -3.40 1.20 8.38
CA PHE A 64 -1.98 1.28 8.01
C PHE A 64 -1.37 -0.11 8.09
N THR A 65 -0.64 -0.51 7.06
CA THR A 65 0.02 -1.80 6.99
C THR A 65 1.50 -1.62 6.71
N LEU A 66 2.35 -2.15 7.61
CA LEU A 66 3.78 -2.27 7.38
C LEU A 66 4.05 -3.69 6.90
N THR A 67 4.42 -3.83 5.64
CA THR A 67 4.72 -5.13 5.06
C THR A 67 6.19 -5.49 5.25
N LYS A 68 6.50 -6.78 5.29
CA LYS A 68 7.87 -7.27 5.32
C LYS A 68 8.54 -7.18 3.95
N ASN A 69 7.78 -6.94 2.90
CA ASN A 69 8.28 -6.84 1.54
C ASN A 69 8.99 -5.51 1.34
N ASN A 70 10.06 -5.52 0.54
CA ASN A 70 10.81 -4.30 0.22
C ASN A 70 10.16 -3.53 -0.93
N SER A 71 10.73 -2.36 -1.25
CA SER A 71 10.17 -1.49 -2.29
C SER A 71 10.20 -2.11 -3.69
N ILE A 72 11.14 -3.01 -3.95
CA ILE A 72 11.22 -3.71 -5.25
C ILE A 72 10.04 -4.67 -5.39
N VAL A 73 9.73 -5.42 -4.33
CA VAL A 73 8.61 -6.36 -4.34
C VAL A 73 7.29 -5.62 -4.46
N LEU A 74 7.12 -4.51 -3.75
CA LEU A 74 5.89 -3.72 -3.86
C LEU A 74 5.69 -3.19 -5.29
N SER A 75 6.77 -2.72 -5.93
CA SER A 75 6.67 -2.24 -7.30
C SER A 75 6.24 -3.34 -8.26
N LYS A 76 6.70 -4.58 -8.05
CA LYS A 76 6.29 -5.73 -8.84
C LYS A 76 4.81 -6.04 -8.68
N PHE A 77 4.30 -5.99 -7.45
CA PHE A 77 2.87 -6.17 -7.19
C PHE A 77 2.02 -5.18 -7.97
N LEU A 78 2.50 -3.95 -8.10
CA LEU A 78 1.77 -2.87 -8.76
C LEU A 78 2.07 -2.76 -10.26
N GLY A 79 2.95 -3.61 -10.77
CA GLY A 79 3.32 -3.62 -12.19
C GLY A 79 4.11 -2.39 -12.62
N ARG A 80 4.91 -1.83 -11.72
CA ARG A 80 5.73 -0.65 -12.00
C ARG A 80 7.20 -1.02 -12.15
N SER A 81 7.93 -0.20 -12.91
CA SER A 81 9.35 -0.43 -13.17
C SER A 81 10.27 0.31 -12.20
N TYR A 82 9.73 1.19 -11.38
CA TYR A 82 10.48 1.94 -10.36
C TYR A 82 10.09 1.48 -8.95
N ARG A 83 10.97 1.74 -7.99
CA ARG A 83 10.74 1.34 -6.59
C ARG A 83 9.60 2.12 -5.96
N ILE A 84 8.74 1.42 -5.24
CA ILE A 84 7.63 2.02 -4.53
C ILE A 84 7.74 1.64 -3.05
N SER A 85 8.11 2.61 -2.21
CA SER A 85 8.27 2.40 -0.77
C SER A 85 6.97 2.54 -0.01
N VAL A 86 6.07 3.39 -0.47
CA VAL A 86 4.77 3.66 0.16
C VAL A 86 3.73 3.84 -0.95
N PHE A 87 2.55 3.29 -0.73
CA PHE A 87 1.42 3.62 -1.60
C PHE A 87 0.14 3.67 -0.77
N SER A 88 -0.82 4.48 -1.25
CA SER A 88 -2.12 4.65 -0.61
C SER A 88 -3.21 4.24 -1.57
N ILE A 89 -4.20 3.51 -1.07
CA ILE A 89 -5.38 3.15 -1.84
C ILE A 89 -6.51 4.09 -1.44
N LEU A 90 -6.94 4.94 -2.37
CA LEU A 90 -7.97 5.92 -2.11
C LEU A 90 -9.36 5.40 -2.44
N ASN A 91 -9.44 4.53 -3.45
CA ASN A 91 -10.71 3.96 -3.86
C ASN A 91 -10.50 2.53 -4.36
N ALA A 92 -11.27 1.58 -3.83
CA ALA A 92 -11.22 0.18 -4.23
C ALA A 92 -12.45 -0.54 -3.67
N ASP A 93 -12.76 -1.71 -4.25
CA ASP A 93 -13.80 -2.57 -3.71
C ASP A 93 -13.40 -3.09 -2.33
N GLU A 94 -14.37 -3.19 -1.43
CA GLU A 94 -14.12 -3.60 -0.06
C GLU A 94 -13.52 -5.00 0.03
N SER A 95 -13.96 -5.91 -0.85
CA SER A 95 -13.41 -7.26 -0.92
C SER A 95 -11.93 -7.26 -1.32
N ASP A 96 -11.53 -6.38 -2.25
CA ASP A 96 -10.13 -6.26 -2.66
C ASP A 96 -9.28 -5.69 -1.53
N LEU A 97 -9.78 -4.69 -0.82
CA LEU A 97 -9.09 -4.11 0.34
C LEU A 97 -8.88 -5.16 1.42
N GLN A 98 -9.88 -5.99 1.67
CA GLN A 98 -9.78 -7.05 2.67
C GLN A 98 -8.72 -8.08 2.30
N GLN A 99 -8.63 -8.44 1.02
CA GLN A 99 -7.60 -9.37 0.53
C GLN A 99 -6.20 -8.79 0.72
N VAL A 100 -6.01 -7.50 0.45
CA VAL A 100 -4.71 -6.85 0.67
C VAL A 100 -4.34 -6.87 2.14
N LEU A 101 -5.29 -6.53 3.03
CA LEU A 101 -5.07 -6.56 4.47
C LEU A 101 -4.72 -7.95 4.98
N ASP A 102 -5.39 -8.98 4.46
CA ASP A 102 -5.18 -10.36 4.90
C ASP A 102 -3.87 -10.96 4.40
N LYS A 103 -3.38 -10.53 3.23
CA LYS A 103 -2.23 -11.16 2.56
C LYS A 103 -0.93 -10.36 2.70
N LEU A 104 -0.99 -9.09 2.98
CA LEU A 104 0.19 -8.28 3.27
C LEU A 104 0.43 -8.21 4.79
#